data_58a8a52fd6c3a31ef94716a92c327778
#
_entry.id   58a8a52fd6c3a31ef94716a92c327778
#
_cell.length_a   1.000
_cell.length_b   1.000
_cell.length_c   1.000
_cell.angle_alpha   90.00
_cell.angle_beta   90.00
_cell.angle_gamma   90.00
#
_symmetry.space_group_name_H-M   'P 1'
#
loop_
_entity.id
_entity.type
_entity.pdbx_description
1 polymer ?
#
loop_
_entity_poly.entity_id
_entity_poly.type
_entity_poly.pdbx_seq_one_letter_code
_entity_poly.pdbx_strand_id
1 'polypeptide(L)'
;MKTYRDLKLTLRYNKQLNSKFWVGEAMKPEVREGLLRIADEWAEFANIPSNAIIDVVLVGGNANYNYTKYSDLDLHLIVSKEDIADCPDLIDDYLRDKKQLWALTHDIKIYGHDVELYAQDRRDPTPSGQGVFSLVNSLWLRRPSYEEVNLGDPNIVRKVRHYMEKIDFLIDNKADDRDAFEKLKEKLRDMRSSAIQRGGEFAVENLVFKELRNRGYLDKLSEHLRNLKVASLSID
;
A
#
# COMPACT_ATOMS: atom_id res chain seq x y z
N MET A 1 -10.27 -8.02 28.21
CA MET A 1 -9.08 -8.24 27.36
C MET A 1 -9.45 -9.22 26.27
N LYS A 2 -9.45 -8.81 24.99
CA LYS A 2 -9.75 -9.72 23.86
C LYS A 2 -8.63 -10.76 23.77
N THR A 3 -8.98 -12.04 23.85
CA THR A 3 -8.00 -13.14 23.73
C THR A 3 -7.93 -13.60 22.27
N TYR A 4 -6.78 -13.43 21.65
CA TYR A 4 -6.49 -13.81 20.25
C TYR A 4 -5.90 -15.24 20.17
N ARG A 5 -6.44 -16.21 20.95
CA ARG A 5 -5.84 -17.56 21.04
C ARG A 5 -5.80 -18.32 19.72
N ASP A 6 -6.81 -18.14 18.86
CA ASP A 6 -6.97 -18.88 17.59
C ASP A 6 -6.83 -17.94 16.38
N LEU A 7 -5.77 -17.11 16.38
CA LEU A 7 -5.53 -16.16 15.31
C LEU A 7 -5.12 -16.89 14.01
N LYS A 8 -6.02 -16.90 13.01
CA LYS A 8 -5.71 -17.35 11.66
C LYS A 8 -5.28 -16.16 10.83
N LEU A 9 -4.12 -16.25 10.15
CA LEU A 9 -3.63 -15.18 9.29
C LEU A 9 -4.56 -14.94 8.10
N THR A 10 -4.71 -13.69 7.71
CA THR A 10 -5.41 -13.27 6.49
C THR A 10 -4.50 -13.32 5.27
N LEU A 11 -3.17 -13.30 5.51
CA LEU A 11 -2.15 -13.40 4.49
C LEU A 11 -2.29 -14.71 3.70
N ARG A 12 -2.08 -14.60 2.39
CA ARG A 12 -2.09 -15.74 1.47
C ARG A 12 -0.95 -15.58 0.47
N TYR A 13 -0.47 -16.71 -0.01
CA TYR A 13 0.43 -16.81 -1.12
C TYR A 13 -0.19 -17.73 -2.17
N ASN A 14 -0.46 -17.17 -3.33
CA ASN A 14 -1.22 -17.85 -4.37
C ASN A 14 -0.27 -18.45 -5.41
N LYS A 15 -0.64 -19.58 -6.01
CA LYS A 15 0.14 -20.19 -7.09
C LYS A 15 -0.07 -19.54 -8.45
N GLN A 16 -1.06 -18.66 -8.56
CA GLN A 16 -1.43 -17.95 -9.78
C GLN A 16 -1.73 -16.50 -9.45
N LEU A 17 -1.60 -15.63 -10.44
CA LEU A 17 -2.04 -14.25 -10.34
C LEU A 17 -3.55 -14.17 -10.13
N ASN A 18 -4.03 -13.04 -9.58
CA ASN A 18 -5.43 -12.85 -9.24
C ASN A 18 -6.33 -12.98 -10.47
N SER A 19 -7.12 -14.05 -10.54
CA SER A 19 -8.01 -14.34 -11.66
C SER A 19 -9.10 -13.29 -11.92
N LYS A 20 -9.32 -12.35 -10.99
CA LYS A 20 -10.16 -11.18 -11.23
C LYS A 20 -9.57 -10.28 -12.32
N PHE A 21 -8.25 -10.14 -12.34
CA PHE A 21 -7.53 -9.20 -13.21
C PHE A 21 -6.75 -9.89 -14.33
N TRP A 22 -6.37 -11.16 -14.14
CA TRP A 22 -5.45 -11.89 -14.99
C TRP A 22 -6.07 -13.16 -15.58
N VAL A 23 -5.69 -13.48 -16.80
CA VAL A 23 -5.86 -14.79 -17.43
C VAL A 23 -4.46 -15.33 -17.70
N GLY A 24 -3.99 -16.29 -16.87
CA GLY A 24 -2.58 -16.63 -16.82
C GLY A 24 -1.73 -15.40 -16.43
N GLU A 25 -0.82 -15.01 -17.32
CA GLU A 25 0.01 -13.81 -17.14
C GLU A 25 -0.45 -12.61 -17.97
N ALA A 26 -1.54 -12.74 -18.72
CA ALA A 26 -2.11 -11.64 -19.49
C ALA A 26 -3.18 -10.89 -18.68
N MET A 27 -3.09 -9.57 -18.65
CA MET A 27 -4.13 -8.76 -18.02
C MET A 27 -5.39 -8.77 -18.88
N LYS A 28 -6.54 -8.84 -18.23
CA LYS A 28 -7.84 -8.75 -18.92
C LYS A 28 -7.99 -7.38 -19.59
N PRO A 29 -8.43 -7.32 -20.84
CA PRO A 29 -8.55 -6.06 -21.59
C PRO A 29 -9.40 -5.00 -20.85
N GLU A 30 -10.54 -5.40 -20.31
CA GLU A 30 -11.45 -4.51 -19.60
C GLU A 30 -10.85 -3.91 -18.32
N VAL A 31 -9.95 -4.67 -17.64
CA VAL A 31 -9.22 -4.19 -16.46
C VAL A 31 -8.16 -3.19 -16.89
N ARG A 32 -7.40 -3.53 -17.93
CA ARG A 32 -6.37 -2.63 -18.47
C ARG A 32 -6.98 -1.30 -18.91
N GLU A 33 -8.04 -1.32 -19.68
CA GLU A 33 -8.75 -0.11 -20.14
C GLU A 33 -9.31 0.71 -18.98
N GLY A 34 -9.87 0.03 -17.97
CA GLY A 34 -10.35 0.69 -16.76
C GLY A 34 -9.24 1.40 -15.99
N LEU A 35 -8.10 0.73 -15.79
CA LEU A 35 -6.94 1.30 -15.10
C LEU A 35 -6.33 2.48 -15.88
N LEU A 36 -6.23 2.40 -17.21
CA LEU A 36 -5.72 3.50 -18.02
C LEU A 36 -6.62 4.73 -17.93
N ARG A 37 -7.94 4.56 -18.01
CA ARG A 37 -8.88 5.69 -17.82
C ARG A 37 -8.73 6.34 -16.43
N ILE A 38 -8.57 5.54 -15.37
CA ILE A 38 -8.35 6.06 -14.02
C ILE A 38 -7.02 6.84 -13.95
N ALA A 39 -5.98 6.35 -14.62
CA ALA A 39 -4.69 7.03 -14.67
C ALA A 39 -4.79 8.38 -15.41
N ASP A 40 -5.51 8.43 -16.52
CA ASP A 40 -5.72 9.64 -17.31
C ASP A 40 -6.51 10.70 -16.50
N GLU A 41 -7.62 10.32 -15.87
CA GLU A 41 -8.42 11.19 -15.01
C GLU A 41 -7.62 11.73 -13.82
N TRP A 42 -6.79 10.88 -13.21
CA TRP A 42 -5.93 11.33 -12.12
C TRP A 42 -4.82 12.25 -12.60
N ALA A 43 -4.23 11.99 -13.76
CA ALA A 43 -3.22 12.86 -14.35
C ALA A 43 -3.79 14.26 -14.62
N GLU A 44 -5.01 14.35 -15.16
CA GLU A 44 -5.72 15.62 -15.35
C GLU A 44 -5.98 16.31 -13.99
N PHE A 45 -6.52 15.60 -13.01
CA PHE A 45 -6.76 16.13 -11.67
C PHE A 45 -5.49 16.65 -10.98
N ALA A 46 -4.37 15.96 -11.18
CA ALA A 46 -3.08 16.32 -10.61
C ALA A 46 -2.30 17.32 -11.49
N ASN A 47 -2.88 17.79 -12.61
CA ASN A 47 -2.22 18.67 -13.59
C ASN A 47 -0.86 18.12 -14.05
N ILE A 48 -0.77 16.81 -14.29
CA ILE A 48 0.42 16.17 -14.84
C ILE A 48 0.35 16.26 -16.36
N PRO A 49 1.27 16.99 -17.03
CA PRO A 49 1.25 17.10 -18.47
C PRO A 49 1.46 15.73 -19.14
N SER A 50 0.76 15.47 -20.24
CA SER A 50 0.87 14.19 -20.94
C SER A 50 2.28 13.87 -21.44
N ASN A 51 3.06 14.88 -21.80
CA ASN A 51 4.46 14.72 -22.19
C ASN A 51 5.40 14.35 -21.03
N ALA A 52 4.97 14.57 -19.79
CA ALA A 52 5.71 14.13 -18.59
C ALA A 52 5.45 12.67 -18.24
N ILE A 53 4.39 12.04 -18.76
CA ILE A 53 4.03 10.65 -18.49
C ILE A 53 4.78 9.73 -19.44
N ILE A 54 5.60 8.83 -18.89
CA ILE A 54 6.41 7.87 -19.64
C ILE A 54 5.71 6.54 -19.77
N ASP A 55 5.09 6.05 -18.69
CA ASP A 55 4.35 4.78 -18.65
C ASP A 55 3.33 4.82 -17.50
N VAL A 56 2.38 3.90 -17.56
CA VAL A 56 1.47 3.60 -16.46
C VAL A 56 1.67 2.14 -16.11
N VAL A 57 2.06 1.85 -14.86
CA VAL A 57 2.39 0.50 -14.45
C VAL A 57 1.55 0.03 -13.27
N LEU A 58 1.18 -1.26 -13.29
CA LEU A 58 0.62 -1.94 -12.14
C LEU A 58 1.74 -2.65 -11.38
N VAL A 59 1.78 -2.42 -10.07
CA VAL A 59 2.72 -3.03 -9.13
C VAL A 59 1.97 -3.62 -7.92
N GLY A 60 2.68 -3.90 -6.84
CA GLY A 60 2.06 -4.32 -5.58
C GLY A 60 1.50 -5.74 -5.59
N GLY A 61 0.64 -6.03 -4.62
CA GLY A 61 0.13 -7.38 -4.35
C GLY A 61 -0.61 -8.02 -5.52
N ASN A 62 -1.40 -7.24 -6.27
CA ASN A 62 -2.18 -7.73 -7.41
C ASN A 62 -1.36 -7.89 -8.70
N ALA A 63 -0.12 -7.41 -8.74
CA ALA A 63 0.88 -7.73 -9.75
C ALA A 63 1.85 -8.86 -9.29
N ASN A 64 1.51 -9.55 -8.20
CA ASN A 64 2.32 -10.59 -7.56
C ASN A 64 1.42 -11.74 -7.07
N TYR A 65 2.05 -12.75 -6.45
CA TYR A 65 1.37 -13.93 -5.92
C TYR A 65 0.88 -13.78 -4.47
N ASN A 66 1.19 -12.66 -3.80
CA ASN A 66 0.87 -12.38 -2.40
C ASN A 66 -0.39 -11.54 -2.20
N TYR A 67 -1.23 -11.46 -3.21
CA TYR A 67 -2.50 -10.76 -3.11
C TYR A 67 -3.46 -11.42 -2.13
N THR A 68 -4.31 -10.62 -1.53
CA THR A 68 -5.44 -11.01 -0.71
C THR A 68 -6.69 -10.25 -1.14
N LYS A 69 -7.83 -10.54 -0.54
CA LYS A 69 -9.06 -9.75 -0.77
C LYS A 69 -8.94 -8.27 -0.32
N TYR A 70 -7.90 -7.95 0.45
CA TYR A 70 -7.61 -6.60 0.96
C TYR A 70 -6.51 -5.89 0.17
N SER A 71 -5.98 -6.53 -0.88
CA SER A 71 -4.93 -5.91 -1.69
C SER A 71 -5.52 -4.89 -2.63
N ASP A 72 -4.94 -3.71 -2.64
CA ASP A 72 -5.26 -2.64 -3.56
C ASP A 72 -4.67 -2.93 -4.96
N LEU A 73 -5.10 -2.18 -5.97
CA LEU A 73 -4.45 -2.08 -7.27
C LEU A 73 -3.52 -0.88 -7.22
N ASP A 74 -2.22 -1.14 -7.03
CA ASP A 74 -1.20 -0.10 -6.93
C ASP A 74 -0.82 0.38 -8.34
N LEU A 75 -1.41 1.50 -8.77
CA LEU A 75 -1.27 2.08 -10.10
C LEU A 75 -0.28 3.24 -10.06
N HIS A 76 0.89 3.05 -10.68
CA HIS A 76 1.92 4.07 -10.72
C HIS A 76 2.00 4.72 -12.10
N LEU A 77 1.91 6.05 -12.14
CA LEU A 77 2.29 6.83 -13.31
C LEU A 77 3.79 7.08 -13.22
N ILE A 78 4.53 6.54 -14.16
CA ILE A 78 5.96 6.78 -14.29
C ILE A 78 6.14 8.11 -15.02
N VAL A 79 6.71 9.08 -14.33
CA VAL A 79 6.80 10.46 -14.83
C VAL A 79 8.24 10.98 -14.86
N SER A 80 8.47 11.95 -15.72
CA SER A 80 9.63 12.85 -15.64
C SER A 80 9.21 14.07 -14.81
N LYS A 81 9.63 14.12 -13.54
CA LYS A 81 9.28 15.26 -12.65
C LYS A 81 9.78 16.58 -13.16
N GLU A 82 10.89 16.57 -13.90
CA GLU A 82 11.49 17.75 -14.55
C GLU A 82 10.55 18.38 -15.58
N ASP A 83 9.68 17.56 -16.21
CA ASP A 83 8.71 18.03 -17.21
C ASP A 83 7.38 18.46 -16.58
N ILE A 84 7.21 18.29 -15.27
CA ILE A 84 6.00 18.71 -14.53
C ILE A 84 6.19 20.12 -13.95
N ALA A 85 7.33 20.39 -13.31
CA ALA A 85 7.60 21.69 -12.68
C ALA A 85 9.10 21.95 -12.51
N ASP A 86 9.46 23.22 -12.52
CA ASP A 86 10.85 23.69 -12.36
C ASP A 86 11.39 23.59 -10.92
N CYS A 87 10.54 23.26 -9.93
CA CYS A 87 10.88 23.14 -8.52
C CYS A 87 10.76 21.69 -8.03
N PRO A 88 11.81 20.88 -8.12
CA PRO A 88 11.78 19.46 -7.75
C PRO A 88 11.37 19.21 -6.29
N ASP A 89 11.79 20.06 -5.38
CA ASP A 89 11.50 19.91 -3.93
C ASP A 89 10.01 20.09 -3.58
N LEU A 90 9.28 20.86 -4.39
CA LEU A 90 7.85 21.10 -4.18
C LEU A 90 6.97 20.07 -4.88
N ILE A 91 7.47 19.45 -5.96
CA ILE A 91 6.66 18.54 -6.77
C ILE A 91 6.26 17.27 -6.00
N ASP A 92 7.12 16.77 -5.13
CA ASP A 92 6.84 15.57 -4.34
C ASP A 92 5.72 15.81 -3.32
N ASP A 93 5.76 16.95 -2.65
CA ASP A 93 4.71 17.36 -1.73
C ASP A 93 3.39 17.60 -2.47
N TYR A 94 3.44 18.31 -3.59
CA TYR A 94 2.28 18.55 -4.43
C TYR A 94 1.61 17.26 -4.91
N LEU A 95 2.36 16.33 -5.49
CA LEU A 95 1.83 15.06 -6.00
C LEU A 95 1.29 14.18 -4.87
N ARG A 96 1.95 14.20 -3.70
CA ARG A 96 1.46 13.51 -2.50
C ARG A 96 0.13 14.09 -2.01
N ASP A 97 0.00 15.42 -1.97
CA ASP A 97 -1.23 16.08 -1.54
C ASP A 97 -2.37 15.84 -2.54
N LYS A 98 -2.08 15.87 -3.85
CA LYS A 98 -3.04 15.50 -4.90
C LYS A 98 -3.52 14.06 -4.76
N LYS A 99 -2.60 13.11 -4.51
CA LYS A 99 -2.95 11.72 -4.21
C LYS A 99 -3.91 11.61 -3.02
N GLN A 100 -3.62 12.32 -1.93
CA GLN A 100 -4.46 12.28 -0.73
C GLN A 100 -5.85 12.89 -0.99
N LEU A 101 -5.90 14.02 -1.68
CA LEU A 101 -7.16 14.68 -2.03
C LEU A 101 -8.01 13.79 -2.95
N TRP A 102 -7.39 13.15 -3.95
CA TRP A 102 -8.08 12.20 -4.82
C TRP A 102 -8.69 11.03 -4.04
N ALA A 103 -7.90 10.41 -3.17
CA ALA A 103 -8.38 9.30 -2.34
C ALA A 103 -9.51 9.69 -1.39
N LEU A 104 -9.57 10.95 -0.95
CA LEU A 104 -10.66 11.47 -0.10
C LEU A 104 -11.95 11.75 -0.89
N THR A 105 -11.84 12.07 -2.17
CA THR A 105 -12.96 12.52 -3.00
C THR A 105 -13.47 11.44 -3.96
N HIS A 106 -12.72 10.36 -4.16
CA HIS A 106 -13.04 9.29 -5.10
C HIS A 106 -12.92 7.91 -4.45
N ASP A 107 -13.99 7.14 -4.43
CA ASP A 107 -14.01 5.74 -3.98
C ASP A 107 -14.06 4.81 -5.21
N ILE A 108 -12.92 4.69 -5.89
CA ILE A 108 -12.82 3.94 -7.16
C ILE A 108 -12.37 2.51 -6.90
N LYS A 109 -13.17 1.55 -7.37
CA LYS A 109 -12.90 0.12 -7.22
C LYS A 109 -12.99 -0.62 -8.54
N ILE A 110 -12.10 -1.58 -8.75
CA ILE A 110 -12.20 -2.57 -9.81
C ILE A 110 -12.39 -3.95 -9.17
N TYR A 111 -13.52 -4.58 -9.45
CA TYR A 111 -13.91 -5.88 -8.87
C TYR A 111 -13.80 -5.93 -7.33
N GLY A 112 -14.10 -4.80 -6.66
CA GLY A 112 -14.10 -4.67 -5.20
C GLY A 112 -12.72 -4.45 -4.58
N HIS A 113 -11.71 -4.15 -5.38
CA HIS A 113 -10.38 -3.73 -4.95
C HIS A 113 -10.19 -2.24 -5.19
N ASP A 114 -9.72 -1.52 -4.20
CA ASP A 114 -9.43 -0.10 -4.30
C ASP A 114 -8.28 0.13 -5.28
N VAL A 115 -8.31 1.28 -5.99
CA VAL A 115 -7.23 1.69 -6.88
C VAL A 115 -6.43 2.79 -6.19
N GLU A 116 -5.18 2.50 -5.84
CA GLU A 116 -4.27 3.45 -5.24
C GLU A 116 -3.33 4.02 -6.30
N LEU A 117 -3.31 5.35 -6.43
CA LEU A 117 -2.55 6.06 -7.46
C LEU A 117 -1.26 6.67 -6.88
N TYR A 118 -0.20 6.63 -7.65
CA TYR A 118 1.08 7.22 -7.28
C TYR A 118 1.84 7.72 -8.50
N ALA A 119 2.34 8.97 -8.47
CA ALA A 119 3.29 9.45 -9.46
C ALA A 119 4.71 9.13 -9.00
N GLN A 120 5.40 8.29 -9.78
CA GLN A 120 6.74 7.82 -9.50
C GLN A 120 7.72 8.45 -10.48
N ASP A 121 8.80 9.06 -9.98
CA ASP A 121 9.86 9.51 -10.87
C ASP A 121 10.49 8.34 -11.62
N ARG A 122 10.80 8.53 -12.89
CA ARG A 122 11.45 7.52 -13.74
C ARG A 122 12.78 7.00 -13.17
N ARG A 123 13.42 7.79 -12.29
CA ARG A 123 14.68 7.44 -11.62
C ARG A 123 14.50 6.68 -10.33
N ASP A 124 13.27 6.66 -9.78
CA ASP A 124 13.00 5.97 -8.54
C ASP A 124 13.06 4.45 -8.74
N PRO A 125 13.83 3.72 -7.93
CA PRO A 125 13.94 2.29 -8.06
C PRO A 125 12.62 1.61 -7.69
N THR A 126 12.17 0.69 -8.53
CA THR A 126 11.12 -0.25 -8.13
C THR A 126 11.76 -1.37 -7.30
N PRO A 127 11.22 -1.70 -6.11
CA PRO A 127 11.77 -2.75 -5.26
C PRO A 127 12.01 -4.05 -6.02
N SER A 128 13.16 -4.69 -5.78
CA SER A 128 13.51 -5.99 -6.39
C SER A 128 12.49 -7.06 -5.97
N GLY A 129 12.25 -8.03 -6.84
CA GLY A 129 11.33 -9.15 -6.59
C GLY A 129 9.84 -8.84 -6.80
N GLN A 130 9.46 -7.59 -7.03
CA GLN A 130 8.08 -7.25 -7.36
C GLN A 130 7.82 -7.34 -8.87
N GLY A 131 6.62 -7.83 -9.24
CA GLY A 131 6.12 -7.73 -10.60
C GLY A 131 5.83 -6.28 -10.97
N VAL A 132 6.17 -5.91 -12.21
CA VAL A 132 5.87 -4.61 -12.81
C VAL A 132 5.28 -4.83 -14.17
N PHE A 133 4.02 -4.48 -14.36
CA PHE A 133 3.30 -4.64 -15.62
C PHE A 133 3.01 -3.27 -16.24
N SER A 134 3.52 -3.04 -17.46
CA SER A 134 3.19 -1.84 -18.24
C SER A 134 1.79 -1.96 -18.81
N LEU A 135 0.93 -1.02 -18.44
CA LEU A 135 -0.42 -0.93 -19.00
C LEU A 135 -0.40 -0.31 -20.40
N VAL A 136 0.49 0.65 -20.65
CA VAL A 136 0.62 1.29 -21.97
C VAL A 136 1.04 0.23 -23.01
N ASN A 137 2.08 -0.53 -22.73
CA ASN A 137 2.65 -1.51 -23.64
C ASN A 137 2.00 -2.92 -23.54
N SER A 138 1.13 -3.13 -22.53
CA SER A 138 0.47 -4.43 -22.26
C SER A 138 1.46 -5.60 -22.11
N LEU A 139 2.55 -5.36 -21.35
CA LEU A 139 3.60 -6.36 -21.15
C LEU A 139 4.23 -6.24 -19.74
N TRP A 140 4.84 -7.33 -19.31
CA TRP A 140 5.63 -7.35 -18.09
C TRP A 140 7.00 -6.69 -18.33
N LEU A 141 7.26 -5.58 -17.66
CA LEU A 141 8.61 -5.00 -17.57
C LEU A 141 9.48 -5.85 -16.64
N ARG A 142 8.87 -6.40 -15.60
CA ARG A 142 9.47 -7.39 -14.71
C ARG A 142 8.38 -8.36 -14.25
N ARG A 143 8.59 -9.65 -14.50
CA ARG A 143 7.67 -10.69 -14.05
C ARG A 143 7.80 -10.91 -12.55
N PRO A 144 6.69 -11.18 -11.82
CA PRO A 144 6.77 -11.55 -10.42
C PRO A 144 7.47 -12.91 -10.28
N SER A 145 8.34 -13.01 -9.28
CA SER A 145 8.93 -14.30 -8.90
C SER A 145 8.01 -15.01 -7.92
N TYR A 146 7.80 -16.31 -8.13
CA TYR A 146 7.13 -17.14 -7.14
C TYR A 146 8.16 -17.57 -6.08
N GLU A 147 7.88 -17.23 -4.81
CA GLU A 147 8.65 -17.69 -3.67
C GLU A 147 7.75 -18.46 -2.73
N GLU A 148 8.23 -19.60 -2.23
CA GLU A 148 7.50 -20.36 -1.23
C GLU A 148 7.67 -19.70 0.15
N VAL A 149 6.57 -19.13 0.66
CA VAL A 149 6.56 -18.39 1.93
C VAL A 149 5.97 -19.25 3.02
N ASN A 150 6.71 -19.44 4.11
CA ASN A 150 6.21 -20.14 5.29
C ASN A 150 5.28 -19.22 6.11
N LEU A 151 4.02 -19.15 5.73
CA LEU A 151 2.99 -18.45 6.51
C LEU A 151 2.63 -19.18 7.82
N GLY A 152 3.12 -20.42 7.99
CA GLY A 152 2.93 -21.17 9.24
C GLY A 152 3.93 -20.84 10.33
N ASP A 153 4.87 -19.90 10.11
CA ASP A 153 5.84 -19.49 11.12
C ASP A 153 5.13 -18.93 12.37
N PRO A 154 5.24 -19.59 13.54
CA PRO A 154 4.58 -19.15 14.76
C PRO A 154 5.05 -17.77 15.23
N ASN A 155 6.21 -17.28 14.77
CA ASN A 155 6.69 -15.94 15.06
C ASN A 155 5.81 -14.86 14.44
N ILE A 156 5.25 -15.09 13.25
CA ILE A 156 4.31 -14.15 12.61
C ILE A 156 3.08 -13.99 13.52
N VAL A 157 2.42 -15.09 13.84
CA VAL A 157 1.20 -15.08 14.67
C VAL A 157 1.46 -14.44 16.05
N ARG A 158 2.60 -14.78 16.69
CA ARG A 158 2.97 -14.24 18.00
C ARG A 158 3.19 -12.73 17.94
N LYS A 159 3.91 -12.23 16.94
CA LYS A 159 4.19 -10.79 16.77
C LYS A 159 2.91 -10.03 16.41
N VAL A 160 2.06 -10.55 15.52
CA VAL A 160 0.76 -9.96 15.19
C VAL A 160 -0.08 -9.80 16.44
N ARG A 161 -0.25 -10.87 17.22
CA ARG A 161 -0.99 -10.85 18.48
C ARG A 161 -0.43 -9.80 19.44
N HIS A 162 0.88 -9.79 19.63
CA HIS A 162 1.54 -8.84 20.51
C HIS A 162 1.21 -7.37 20.14
N TYR A 163 1.28 -7.03 18.86
CA TYR A 163 0.98 -5.65 18.45
C TYR A 163 -0.51 -5.33 18.50
N MET A 164 -1.40 -6.27 18.19
CA MET A 164 -2.84 -6.08 18.37
C MET A 164 -3.18 -5.80 19.84
N GLU A 165 -2.69 -6.64 20.75
CA GLU A 165 -2.88 -6.47 22.19
C GLU A 165 -2.28 -5.14 22.69
N LYS A 166 -1.13 -4.75 22.17
CA LYS A 166 -0.48 -3.47 22.53
C LYS A 166 -1.29 -2.26 22.08
N ILE A 167 -1.83 -2.28 20.87
CA ILE A 167 -2.68 -1.19 20.35
C ILE A 167 -3.97 -1.11 21.17
N ASP A 168 -4.63 -2.23 21.40
CA ASP A 168 -5.85 -2.26 22.22
C ASP A 168 -5.57 -1.79 23.67
N PHE A 169 -4.46 -2.23 24.27
CA PHE A 169 -4.07 -1.78 25.62
C PHE A 169 -3.86 -0.27 25.68
N LEU A 170 -3.19 0.34 24.69
CA LEU A 170 -2.98 1.79 24.65
C LEU A 170 -4.32 2.52 24.55
N ILE A 171 -5.22 2.08 23.70
CA ILE A 171 -6.53 2.71 23.53
C ILE A 171 -7.38 2.58 24.80
N ASP A 172 -7.36 1.42 25.43
CA ASP A 172 -8.21 1.14 26.60
C ASP A 172 -7.67 1.76 27.90
N ASN A 173 -6.34 1.98 28.03
CA ASN A 173 -5.73 2.35 29.31
C ASN A 173 -4.88 3.64 29.23
N LYS A 174 -4.56 4.15 28.07
CA LYS A 174 -3.71 5.31 27.85
C LYS A 174 -4.22 6.15 26.68
N ALA A 175 -5.53 6.31 26.57
CA ALA A 175 -6.17 6.96 25.44
C ALA A 175 -5.61 8.36 25.12
N ASP A 176 -5.18 9.12 26.14
CA ASP A 176 -4.68 10.49 26.01
C ASP A 176 -3.15 10.58 25.83
N ASP A 177 -2.42 9.46 25.90
CA ASP A 177 -0.95 9.42 25.78
C ASP A 177 -0.51 9.44 24.31
N ARG A 178 -0.61 10.60 23.68
CA ARG A 178 -0.26 10.80 22.27
C ARG A 178 1.14 10.28 21.94
N ASP A 179 2.12 10.53 22.80
CA ASP A 179 3.51 10.13 22.60
C ASP A 179 3.66 8.60 22.48
N ALA A 180 2.89 7.85 23.30
CA ALA A 180 2.93 6.38 23.25
C ALA A 180 2.41 5.85 21.89
N PHE A 181 1.37 6.48 21.34
CA PHE A 181 0.82 6.12 20.02
C PHE A 181 1.77 6.51 18.88
N GLU A 182 2.36 7.70 18.90
CA GLU A 182 3.33 8.16 17.91
C GLU A 182 4.54 7.23 17.87
N LYS A 183 5.15 6.93 19.02
CA LYS A 183 6.27 5.98 19.14
C LYS A 183 5.94 4.58 18.64
N LEU A 184 4.71 4.10 18.89
CA LEU A 184 4.29 2.81 18.39
C LEU A 184 4.13 2.82 16.87
N LYS A 185 3.55 3.89 16.30
CA LYS A 185 3.37 4.06 14.85
C LYS A 185 4.73 4.13 14.14
N GLU A 186 5.66 4.91 14.66
CA GLU A 186 7.03 5.01 14.16
C GLU A 186 7.73 3.64 14.21
N LYS A 187 7.70 2.98 15.36
CA LYS A 187 8.27 1.63 15.51
C LYS A 187 7.74 0.62 14.48
N LEU A 188 6.44 0.64 14.19
CA LEU A 188 5.85 -0.25 13.19
C LEU A 188 6.34 0.09 11.77
N ARG A 189 6.52 1.38 11.45
CA ARG A 189 7.08 1.83 10.18
C ARG A 189 8.54 1.38 10.01
N ASP A 190 9.36 1.64 11.02
CA ASP A 190 10.79 1.29 11.01
C ASP A 190 10.99 -0.21 10.93
N MET A 191 10.18 -0.96 11.66
CA MET A 191 10.16 -2.42 11.59
C MET A 191 9.90 -2.92 10.18
N ARG A 192 8.91 -2.34 9.48
CA ARG A 192 8.60 -2.67 8.09
C ARG A 192 9.74 -2.30 7.14
N SER A 193 10.21 -1.05 7.20
CA SER A 193 11.26 -0.54 6.31
C SER A 193 12.55 -1.33 6.44
N SER A 194 12.99 -1.57 7.67
CA SER A 194 14.18 -2.38 7.95
C SER A 194 14.03 -3.84 7.50
N ALA A 195 12.82 -4.40 7.63
CA ALA A 195 12.56 -5.77 7.20
C ALA A 195 12.61 -5.91 5.68
N ILE A 196 12.01 -4.97 4.95
CA ILE A 196 12.02 -4.96 3.48
C ILE A 196 13.46 -4.83 2.96
N GLN A 197 14.27 -3.96 3.57
CA GLN A 197 15.67 -3.77 3.16
C GLN A 197 16.53 -5.02 3.37
N ARG A 198 16.30 -5.77 4.45
CA ARG A 198 17.11 -6.95 4.81
C ARG A 198 16.65 -8.26 4.20
N GLY A 199 15.34 -8.46 4.10
CA GLY A 199 14.75 -9.74 3.74
C GLY A 199 13.64 -9.65 2.67
N GLY A 200 13.49 -8.48 2.06
CA GLY A 200 12.49 -8.26 1.02
C GLY A 200 11.06 -8.29 1.53
N GLU A 201 10.15 -8.47 0.61
CA GLU A 201 8.70 -8.38 0.85
C GLU A 201 8.16 -9.47 1.79
N PHE A 202 8.83 -10.61 1.86
CA PHE A 202 8.42 -11.78 2.65
C PHE A 202 9.09 -11.87 4.02
N ALA A 203 9.87 -10.87 4.41
CA ALA A 203 10.41 -10.79 5.77
C ALA A 203 9.29 -10.82 6.81
N VAL A 204 9.50 -11.56 7.90
CA VAL A 204 8.50 -11.79 8.96
C VAL A 204 7.85 -10.50 9.43
N GLU A 205 8.64 -9.47 9.67
CA GLU A 205 8.16 -8.18 10.16
C GLU A 205 7.30 -7.43 9.15
N ASN A 206 7.59 -7.55 7.84
CA ASN A 206 6.73 -7.00 6.80
C ASN A 206 5.42 -7.78 6.70
N LEU A 207 5.45 -9.10 6.84
CA LEU A 207 4.24 -9.93 6.91
C LEU A 207 3.38 -9.57 8.13
N VAL A 208 3.99 -9.34 9.28
CA VAL A 208 3.31 -8.85 10.49
C VAL A 208 2.63 -7.50 10.22
N PHE A 209 3.35 -6.55 9.61
CA PHE A 209 2.79 -5.25 9.25
C PHE A 209 1.58 -5.37 8.31
N LYS A 210 1.70 -6.19 7.25
CA LYS A 210 0.59 -6.47 6.32
C LYS A 210 -0.62 -7.08 7.02
N GLU A 211 -0.39 -8.02 7.94
CA GLU A 211 -1.47 -8.64 8.70
C GLU A 211 -2.19 -7.64 9.62
N LEU A 212 -1.45 -6.76 10.30
CA LEU A 212 -2.02 -5.68 11.11
C LEU A 212 -2.85 -4.71 10.25
N ARG A 213 -2.38 -4.37 9.04
CA ARG A 213 -3.12 -3.56 8.07
C ARG A 213 -4.42 -4.26 7.66
N ASN A 214 -4.36 -5.50 7.21
CA ASN A 214 -5.52 -6.27 6.77
C ASN A 214 -6.60 -6.42 7.86
N ARG A 215 -6.21 -6.28 9.13
CA ARG A 215 -7.12 -6.33 10.30
C ARG A 215 -7.60 -4.96 10.76
N GLY A 216 -7.20 -3.88 10.07
CA GLY A 216 -7.58 -2.51 10.41
C GLY A 216 -6.88 -1.94 11.65
N TYR A 217 -5.86 -2.60 12.19
CA TYR A 217 -5.17 -2.12 13.40
C TYR A 217 -4.29 -0.90 13.13
N LEU A 218 -3.75 -0.76 11.92
CA LEU A 218 -3.00 0.44 11.53
C LEU A 218 -3.91 1.65 11.36
N ASP A 219 -5.10 1.42 10.82
CA ASP A 219 -6.14 2.46 10.68
C ASP A 219 -6.64 2.90 12.05
N LYS A 220 -6.96 1.93 12.92
CA LYS A 220 -7.37 2.16 14.31
C LYS A 220 -6.35 3.04 15.06
N LEU A 221 -5.04 2.75 14.92
CA LEU A 221 -3.95 3.52 15.51
C LEU A 221 -3.86 4.94 14.92
N SER A 222 -3.99 5.07 13.60
CA SER A 222 -3.90 6.35 12.90
C SER A 222 -5.12 7.25 13.17
N GLU A 223 -6.30 6.66 13.25
CA GLU A 223 -7.54 7.36 13.57
C GLU A 223 -7.52 7.89 15.01
N HIS A 224 -7.06 7.08 15.96
CA HIS A 224 -6.93 7.51 17.35
C HIS A 224 -5.97 8.70 17.48
N LEU A 225 -4.80 8.65 16.83
CA LEU A 225 -3.85 9.76 16.78
C LEU A 225 -4.44 11.02 16.14
N ARG A 226 -5.22 10.87 15.06
CA ARG A 226 -5.91 12.00 14.44
C ARG A 226 -6.90 12.64 15.39
N ASN A 227 -7.68 11.84 16.11
CA ASN A 227 -8.68 12.32 17.05
C ASN A 227 -8.03 13.06 18.23
N LEU A 228 -6.91 12.56 18.77
CA LEU A 228 -6.13 13.27 19.79
C LEU A 228 -5.62 14.62 19.30
N LYS A 229 -5.12 14.66 18.05
CA LYS A 229 -4.67 15.93 17.45
C LYS A 229 -5.82 16.92 17.29
N VAL A 230 -6.97 16.46 16.79
CA VAL A 230 -8.16 17.31 16.62
C VAL A 230 -8.62 17.84 17.97
N ALA A 231 -8.75 16.99 18.99
CA ALA A 231 -9.14 17.40 20.33
C ALA A 231 -8.18 18.42 20.95
N SER A 232 -6.87 18.29 20.71
CA SER A 232 -5.87 19.23 21.22
C SER A 232 -5.88 20.61 20.55
N LEU A 233 -6.51 20.74 19.38
CA LEU A 233 -6.59 21.98 18.60
C LEU A 233 -8.00 22.60 18.63
N SER A 234 -9.01 21.86 19.07
CA SER A 234 -10.38 22.35 19.20
C SER A 234 -10.56 23.09 20.50
N ILE A 235 -11.35 24.17 20.47
CA ILE A 235 -11.80 24.94 21.64
C ILE A 235 -13.32 24.77 21.67
N ASP A 236 -13.84 24.19 22.74
CA ASP A 236 -15.29 24.05 23.01
C ASP A 236 -15.83 25.26 23.74
#